data_3befd452ad16a28fbc23e266a29b9c2f
#
_entry.id   3befd452ad16a28fbc23e266a29b9c2f
#
_cell.length_a   1.000
_cell.length_b   1.000
_cell.length_c   1.000
_cell.angle_alpha   90.00
_cell.angle_beta   90.00
_cell.angle_gamma   90.00
#
_symmetry.space_group_name_H-M   'P 1'
#
loop_
_entity.id
_entity.type
_entity.pdbx_description
1 polymer ?
#
loop_
_entity_poly.entity_id
_entity_poly.type
_entity_poly.pdbx_seq_one_letter_code
_entity_poly.pdbx_strand_id
1 'polypeptide(L)'
;NGIALQVVGRMPARDVGNPGKGRLPVLGADPAAGFKGMLPYEENPRFVNPESGLLGNTNNKTVDRPYPLHVSFDWGDTQRIQRWLALMKAREVHTRESFIEAQLDTVNPTARSLLPLIGADLWFTGEAAPEGTPEHMRQVALGMLSEWNGEMNEHLPEPLIAEAWMRALMDRLIRDELGAMADSFTQVSPVFIERVYRNVAGASAWCDVIQSAVVESCSDLSRIALDD
;
A
#
# COMPACT_ATOMS: atom_id res chain seq x y z
N ASN A 1 3.81 22.59 -27.32
CA ASN A 1 4.44 22.13 -26.09
C ASN A 1 4.15 20.64 -25.93
N GLY A 2 5.15 19.87 -25.50
CA GLY A 2 5.02 18.44 -25.27
C GLY A 2 5.57 18.02 -23.91
N ILE A 3 5.09 16.88 -23.39
CA ILE A 3 5.61 16.25 -22.17
C ILE A 3 6.07 14.84 -22.48
N ALA A 4 7.13 14.39 -21.83
CA ALA A 4 7.63 13.04 -21.99
C ALA A 4 8.22 12.49 -20.68
N LEU A 5 8.11 11.18 -20.49
CA LEU A 5 8.81 10.41 -19.46
C LEU A 5 9.58 9.30 -20.18
N GLN A 6 10.86 9.16 -19.84
CA GLN A 6 11.75 8.16 -20.41
C GLN A 6 12.50 7.46 -19.27
N VAL A 7 12.46 6.12 -19.25
CA VAL A 7 13.38 5.36 -18.40
C VAL A 7 14.77 5.44 -19.00
N VAL A 8 15.70 5.97 -18.23
CA VAL A 8 17.09 6.17 -18.65
C VAL A 8 18.01 5.06 -18.11
N GLY A 9 19.19 4.93 -18.72
CA GLY A 9 20.18 3.94 -18.34
C GLY A 9 20.11 2.66 -19.18
N ARG A 10 20.87 1.66 -18.78
CA ARG A 10 20.97 0.38 -19.46
C ARG A 10 20.12 -0.65 -18.77
N MET A 11 19.20 -1.28 -19.49
CA MET A 11 18.39 -2.39 -18.99
C MET A 11 19.07 -3.71 -19.36
N PRO A 12 19.26 -4.64 -18.39
CA PRO A 12 19.87 -5.93 -18.67
C PRO A 12 18.93 -6.80 -19.49
N ALA A 13 19.46 -7.42 -20.53
CA ALA A 13 18.78 -8.48 -21.26
C ALA A 13 18.91 -9.82 -20.50
N ARG A 14 17.80 -10.51 -20.31
CA ARG A 14 17.74 -11.81 -19.63
C ARG A 14 17.19 -12.87 -20.58
N ASP A 15 17.68 -14.10 -20.38
CA ASP A 15 17.12 -15.25 -21.07
C ASP A 15 15.72 -15.58 -20.55
N VAL A 16 14.81 -15.99 -21.43
CA VAL A 16 13.47 -16.45 -21.02
C VAL A 16 13.53 -17.63 -20.05
N GLY A 17 14.56 -18.48 -20.20
CA GLY A 17 14.83 -19.64 -19.35
C GLY A 17 15.61 -19.33 -18.06
N ASN A 18 15.89 -18.06 -17.74
CA ASN A 18 16.58 -17.70 -16.50
C ASN A 18 15.85 -18.27 -15.27
N PRO A 19 16.51 -19.10 -14.44
CA PRO A 19 15.85 -19.84 -13.35
C PRO A 19 15.26 -18.93 -12.28
N GLY A 20 15.89 -17.78 -11.99
CA GLY A 20 15.40 -16.79 -11.03
C GLY A 20 14.42 -15.79 -11.62
N LYS A 21 14.31 -15.72 -12.94
CA LYS A 21 13.51 -14.74 -13.70
C LYS A 21 13.74 -13.28 -13.26
N GLY A 22 14.92 -12.99 -12.69
CA GLY A 22 15.24 -11.68 -12.11
C GLY A 22 14.50 -11.36 -10.81
N ARG A 23 13.87 -12.34 -10.17
CA ARG A 23 13.05 -12.20 -8.96
C ARG A 23 13.58 -13.00 -7.77
N LEU A 24 14.14 -14.16 -8.03
CA LEU A 24 14.61 -15.08 -7.00
C LEU A 24 16.15 -15.13 -6.97
N PRO A 25 16.75 -15.42 -5.80
CA PRO A 25 18.17 -15.75 -5.72
C PRO A 25 18.51 -16.95 -6.58
N VAL A 26 19.65 -16.92 -7.25
CA VAL A 26 20.13 -17.99 -8.12
C VAL A 26 21.62 -18.25 -7.84
N LEU A 27 22.10 -19.45 -8.20
CA LEU A 27 23.51 -19.76 -8.12
C LEU A 27 24.29 -18.91 -9.12
N GLY A 28 25.22 -18.08 -8.64
CA GLY A 28 26.00 -17.18 -9.50
C GLY A 28 26.93 -17.92 -10.50
N ALA A 29 27.22 -19.21 -10.26
CA ALA A 29 27.96 -20.07 -11.16
C ALA A 29 27.12 -20.63 -12.32
N ASP A 30 25.80 -20.49 -12.29
CA ASP A 30 24.92 -20.96 -13.36
C ASP A 30 24.93 -19.94 -14.52
N PRO A 31 25.44 -20.33 -15.72
CA PRO A 31 25.46 -19.42 -16.87
C PRO A 31 24.05 -18.97 -17.31
N ALA A 32 23.00 -19.74 -17.02
CA ALA A 32 21.63 -19.39 -17.33
C ALA A 32 21.05 -18.31 -16.41
N ALA A 33 21.67 -18.11 -15.24
CA ALA A 33 21.26 -17.11 -14.25
C ALA A 33 21.74 -15.70 -14.58
N GLY A 34 22.74 -15.58 -15.47
CA GLY A 34 23.37 -14.31 -15.82
C GLY A 34 22.54 -13.43 -16.78
N PHE A 35 23.07 -12.25 -17.05
CA PHE A 35 22.57 -11.36 -18.10
C PHE A 35 23.16 -11.75 -19.47
N LYS A 36 22.34 -11.60 -20.51
CA LYS A 36 22.76 -11.83 -21.91
C LYS A 36 23.29 -10.55 -22.59
N GLY A 37 23.61 -9.55 -21.83
CA GLY A 37 24.02 -8.24 -22.28
C GLY A 37 23.01 -7.17 -21.87
N MET A 38 22.87 -6.12 -22.67
CA MET A 38 21.95 -5.00 -22.43
C MET A 38 20.94 -4.89 -23.56
N LEU A 39 19.72 -4.50 -23.21
CA LEU A 39 18.71 -4.17 -24.21
C LEU A 39 19.14 -2.90 -24.99
N PRO A 40 18.75 -2.76 -26.28
CA PRO A 40 18.86 -1.51 -26.99
C PRO A 40 18.13 -0.40 -26.24
N TYR A 41 18.66 0.82 -26.25
CA TYR A 41 18.09 1.95 -25.50
C TYR A 41 16.65 2.29 -25.93
N GLU A 42 16.33 2.05 -27.17
CA GLU A 42 15.02 2.27 -27.75
C GLU A 42 13.94 1.35 -27.15
N GLU A 43 14.34 0.23 -26.55
CA GLU A 43 13.46 -0.69 -25.84
C GLU A 43 13.09 -0.18 -24.42
N ASN A 44 13.77 0.84 -23.92
CA ASN A 44 13.43 1.41 -22.64
C ASN A 44 12.03 2.02 -22.66
N PRO A 45 11.23 1.85 -21.57
CA PRO A 45 9.90 2.44 -21.51
C PRO A 45 9.92 3.94 -21.72
N ARG A 46 9.05 4.41 -22.61
CA ARG A 46 8.90 5.79 -23.00
C ARG A 46 7.45 6.16 -23.19
N PHE A 47 7.07 7.32 -22.66
CA PHE A 47 5.74 7.91 -22.82
C PHE A 47 5.91 9.32 -23.34
N VAL A 48 5.22 9.65 -24.41
CA VAL A 48 5.27 10.98 -25.05
C VAL A 48 3.85 11.45 -25.30
N ASN A 49 3.51 12.62 -24.81
CA ASN A 49 2.21 13.27 -24.99
C ASN A 49 1.03 12.31 -24.77
N PRO A 50 0.88 11.70 -23.58
CA PRO A 50 -0.25 10.83 -23.32
C PRO A 50 -1.56 11.58 -23.45
N GLU A 51 -2.63 10.89 -23.87
CA GLU A 51 -3.97 11.48 -24.03
C GLU A 51 -4.49 12.13 -22.75
N SER A 52 -4.09 11.61 -21.59
CA SER A 52 -4.44 12.19 -20.28
C SER A 52 -3.81 13.57 -20.04
N GLY A 53 -2.81 13.97 -20.79
CA GLY A 53 -2.03 15.17 -20.53
C GLY A 53 -1.18 15.13 -19.25
N LEU A 54 -1.16 14.00 -18.55
CA LEU A 54 -0.50 13.84 -17.24
C LEU A 54 0.58 12.77 -17.29
N LEU A 55 1.74 13.08 -16.74
CA LEU A 55 2.83 12.13 -16.49
C LEU A 55 3.31 12.29 -15.05
N GLY A 56 3.24 11.22 -14.28
CA GLY A 56 3.66 11.21 -12.88
C GLY A 56 4.16 9.84 -12.44
N ASN A 57 4.99 9.82 -11.42
CA ASN A 57 5.51 8.61 -10.80
C ASN A 57 5.66 8.83 -9.29
N THR A 58 5.16 7.91 -8.52
CA THR A 58 5.29 7.86 -7.05
C THR A 58 5.84 6.51 -6.58
N ASN A 59 6.75 5.91 -7.34
CA ASN A 59 7.27 4.55 -7.21
C ASN A 59 6.24 3.45 -7.57
N ASN A 60 5.09 3.83 -8.09
CA ASN A 60 4.07 2.90 -8.57
C ASN A 60 4.50 2.21 -9.88
N LYS A 61 3.83 1.12 -10.21
CA LYS A 61 4.02 0.44 -11.49
C LYS A 61 3.66 1.36 -12.65
N THR A 62 4.66 1.72 -13.45
CA THR A 62 4.50 2.62 -14.60
C THR A 62 4.35 1.88 -15.92
N VAL A 63 4.80 0.63 -16.01
CA VAL A 63 4.72 -0.19 -17.21
C VAL A 63 4.33 -1.61 -16.85
N ASP A 64 3.53 -2.24 -17.70
CA ASP A 64 3.15 -3.63 -17.59
C ASP A 64 3.80 -4.45 -18.70
N ARG A 65 5.08 -4.76 -18.52
CA ARG A 65 5.85 -5.63 -19.42
C ARG A 65 6.11 -6.95 -18.74
N PRO A 66 5.76 -8.07 -19.37
CA PRO A 66 6.08 -9.39 -18.84
C PRO A 66 7.58 -9.66 -18.88
N TYR A 67 8.02 -10.61 -18.08
CA TYR A 67 9.36 -11.16 -18.18
C TYR A 67 9.61 -11.70 -19.59
N PRO A 68 10.77 -11.50 -20.23
CA PRO A 68 12.02 -10.91 -19.71
C PRO A 68 12.16 -9.38 -19.87
N LEU A 69 11.16 -8.68 -20.41
CA LEU A 69 11.22 -7.24 -20.68
C LEU A 69 10.69 -6.39 -19.53
N HIS A 70 10.39 -7.01 -18.38
CA HIS A 70 9.92 -6.31 -17.18
C HIS A 70 10.96 -5.30 -16.68
N VAL A 71 10.50 -4.24 -16.04
CA VAL A 71 11.37 -3.24 -15.39
C VAL A 71 11.66 -3.66 -13.95
N SER A 72 10.62 -4.02 -13.19
CA SER A 72 10.70 -4.49 -11.82
C SER A 72 9.52 -5.42 -11.53
N PHE A 73 9.65 -6.27 -10.51
CA PHE A 73 8.56 -6.97 -9.87
C PHE A 73 8.11 -6.26 -8.58
N ASP A 74 8.99 -5.46 -7.99
CA ASP A 74 8.73 -4.71 -6.77
C ASP A 74 8.44 -3.25 -7.11
N TRP A 75 7.21 -2.86 -6.86
CA TRP A 75 6.70 -1.53 -7.09
C TRP A 75 6.10 -1.00 -5.79
N GLY A 76 6.18 0.31 -5.58
CA GLY A 76 5.40 0.95 -4.53
C GLY A 76 3.89 0.79 -4.77
N ASP A 77 3.12 0.96 -3.72
CA ASP A 77 1.66 0.91 -3.82
C ASP A 77 1.08 2.05 -4.68
N THR A 78 -0.22 1.98 -4.94
CA THR A 78 -0.90 2.90 -5.87
C THR A 78 -1.62 4.06 -5.19
N GLN A 79 -1.68 4.12 -3.87
CA GLN A 79 -2.47 5.13 -3.17
C GLN A 79 -1.94 6.54 -3.40
N ARG A 80 -0.61 6.71 -3.37
CA ARG A 80 0.02 8.03 -3.63
C ARG A 80 -0.22 8.52 -5.05
N ILE A 81 -0.10 7.65 -6.06
CA ILE A 81 -0.38 8.05 -7.45
C ILE A 81 -1.87 8.35 -7.67
N GLN A 82 -2.77 7.64 -6.99
CA GLN A 82 -4.20 7.92 -7.04
C GLN A 82 -4.51 9.29 -6.44
N ARG A 83 -3.89 9.64 -5.29
CA ARG A 83 -4.05 10.97 -4.70
C ARG A 83 -3.51 12.05 -5.61
N TRP A 84 -2.30 11.88 -6.15
CA TRP A 84 -1.72 12.81 -7.11
C TRP A 84 -2.61 13.00 -8.34
N LEU A 85 -3.13 11.91 -8.91
CA LEU A 85 -4.06 11.99 -10.05
C LEU A 85 -5.35 12.74 -9.68
N ALA A 86 -5.89 12.53 -8.49
CA ALA A 86 -7.07 13.25 -8.01
C ALA A 86 -6.81 14.75 -7.94
N LEU A 87 -5.66 15.18 -7.38
CA LEU A 87 -5.25 16.57 -7.32
C LEU A 87 -5.06 17.19 -8.72
N MET A 88 -4.39 16.46 -9.61
CA MET A 88 -4.14 16.94 -10.97
C MET A 88 -5.42 17.02 -11.83
N LYS A 89 -6.37 16.14 -11.62
CA LYS A 89 -7.67 16.12 -12.35
C LYS A 89 -8.72 17.06 -11.75
N ALA A 90 -8.50 17.57 -10.56
CA ALA A 90 -9.42 18.49 -9.90
C ALA A 90 -9.56 19.84 -10.65
N ARG A 91 -8.64 20.15 -11.56
CA ARG A 91 -8.58 21.40 -12.31
C ARG A 91 -8.16 21.14 -13.74
N GLU A 92 -8.73 21.85 -14.69
CA GLU A 92 -8.30 21.80 -16.10
C GLU A 92 -7.00 22.58 -16.34
N VAL A 93 -6.80 23.67 -15.58
CA VAL A 93 -5.63 24.52 -15.66
C VAL A 93 -4.97 24.63 -14.29
N HIS A 94 -3.68 24.37 -14.27
CA HIS A 94 -2.86 24.49 -13.07
C HIS A 94 -2.06 25.78 -13.09
N THR A 95 -2.01 26.46 -11.94
CA THR A 95 -1.17 27.61 -11.66
C THR A 95 -0.02 27.20 -10.73
N ARG A 96 0.93 28.13 -10.52
CA ARG A 96 1.97 27.94 -9.52
C ARG A 96 1.38 27.65 -8.13
N GLU A 97 0.34 28.40 -7.75
CA GLU A 97 -0.34 28.26 -6.47
C GLU A 97 -0.97 26.87 -6.31
N SER A 98 -1.64 26.37 -7.34
CA SER A 98 -2.24 25.03 -7.32
C SER A 98 -1.19 23.91 -7.22
N PHE A 99 0.01 24.09 -7.75
CA PHE A 99 1.12 23.15 -7.56
C PHE A 99 1.68 23.22 -6.15
N ILE A 100 1.74 24.39 -5.54
CA ILE A 100 2.14 24.56 -4.13
C ILE A 100 1.12 23.83 -3.22
N GLU A 101 -0.19 24.03 -3.44
CA GLU A 101 -1.24 23.33 -2.72
C GLU A 101 -1.07 21.80 -2.84
N ALA A 102 -0.85 21.31 -4.06
CA ALA A 102 -0.67 19.87 -4.30
C ALA A 102 0.62 19.32 -3.65
N GLN A 103 1.68 20.11 -3.56
CA GLN A 103 2.94 19.73 -2.92
C GLN A 103 2.83 19.70 -1.39
N LEU A 104 1.95 20.53 -0.82
CA LEU A 104 1.69 20.61 0.62
C LEU A 104 0.53 19.71 1.05
N ASP A 105 -0.05 18.94 0.15
CA ASP A 105 -1.14 18.01 0.46
C ASP A 105 -0.64 16.90 1.37
N THR A 106 -1.29 16.72 2.52
CA THR A 106 -0.94 15.74 3.55
C THR A 106 -1.98 14.63 3.71
N VAL A 107 -2.96 14.55 2.80
CA VAL A 107 -3.99 13.51 2.87
C VAL A 107 -3.40 12.12 2.63
N ASN A 108 -3.58 11.23 3.59
CA ASN A 108 -3.22 9.82 3.50
C ASN A 108 -4.38 9.01 2.89
N PRO A 109 -4.37 8.71 1.58
CA PRO A 109 -5.43 7.95 0.95
C PRO A 109 -5.45 6.49 1.40
N THR A 110 -4.33 5.96 1.87
CA THR A 110 -4.22 4.59 2.39
C THR A 110 -5.14 4.37 3.57
N ALA A 111 -5.05 5.22 4.59
CA ALA A 111 -5.92 5.14 5.76
C ALA A 111 -7.40 5.19 5.34
N ARG A 112 -7.76 6.17 4.51
CA ARG A 112 -9.14 6.32 4.02
C ARG A 112 -9.65 5.09 3.25
N SER A 113 -8.79 4.40 2.49
CA SER A 113 -9.19 3.21 1.73
C SER A 113 -9.30 1.95 2.60
N LEU A 114 -8.52 1.86 3.67
CA LEU A 114 -8.52 0.70 4.57
C LEU A 114 -9.58 0.78 5.66
N LEU A 115 -9.89 1.96 6.20
CA LEU A 115 -10.86 2.13 7.28
C LEU A 115 -12.21 1.45 7.03
N PRO A 116 -12.84 1.54 5.83
CA PRO A 116 -14.09 0.84 5.55
C PRO A 116 -13.97 -0.69 5.55
N LEU A 117 -12.77 -1.23 5.36
CA LEU A 117 -12.52 -2.67 5.37
C LEU A 117 -12.24 -3.17 6.78
N ILE A 118 -11.27 -2.56 7.46
CA ILE A 118 -10.82 -3.01 8.78
C ILE A 118 -11.81 -2.67 9.89
N GLY A 119 -12.64 -1.64 9.69
CA GLY A 119 -13.66 -1.17 10.63
C GLY A 119 -15.08 -1.63 10.31
N ALA A 120 -15.30 -2.41 9.24
CA ALA A 120 -16.64 -2.70 8.72
C ALA A 120 -17.63 -3.18 9.80
N ASP A 121 -17.21 -4.11 10.64
CA ASP A 121 -18.04 -4.72 11.67
C ASP A 121 -17.88 -4.08 13.06
N LEU A 122 -17.08 -3.02 13.16
CA LEU A 122 -16.80 -2.33 14.43
C LEU A 122 -17.61 -1.05 14.60
N TRP A 123 -18.24 -0.56 13.51
CA TRP A 123 -19.07 0.66 13.55
C TRP A 123 -20.27 0.44 14.46
N PHE A 124 -20.34 1.31 15.45
CA PHE A 124 -21.33 1.22 16.51
C PHE A 124 -22.65 1.91 16.12
N THR A 125 -23.77 1.26 16.37
CA THR A 125 -25.12 1.78 16.06
C THR A 125 -26.10 1.75 17.27
N GLY A 126 -25.61 1.37 18.45
CA GLY A 126 -26.40 1.23 19.66
C GLY A 126 -26.19 2.33 20.69
N GLU A 127 -26.37 2.01 21.96
CA GLU A 127 -26.06 2.92 23.08
C GLU A 127 -24.56 2.99 23.33
N ALA A 128 -24.10 4.18 23.78
CA ALA A 128 -22.70 4.35 24.14
C ALA A 128 -22.32 3.46 25.32
N ALA A 129 -21.15 2.81 25.23
CA ALA A 129 -20.61 2.07 26.34
C ALA A 129 -20.27 3.00 27.52
N PRO A 130 -20.24 2.50 28.78
CA PRO A 130 -19.93 3.31 29.94
C PRO A 130 -18.55 3.98 29.83
N GLU A 131 -18.48 5.25 30.24
CA GLU A 131 -17.21 5.99 30.27
C GLU A 131 -16.12 5.22 31.04
N GLY A 132 -14.89 5.28 30.56
CA GLY A 132 -13.72 4.62 31.14
C GLY A 132 -13.58 3.15 30.80
N THR A 133 -14.48 2.58 29.99
CA THR A 133 -14.32 1.21 29.49
C THR A 133 -13.53 1.20 28.18
N PRO A 134 -12.80 0.11 27.85
CA PRO A 134 -12.13 -0.06 26.56
C PRO A 134 -13.11 0.06 25.39
N GLU A 135 -14.30 -0.46 25.54
CA GLU A 135 -15.36 -0.36 24.53
C GLU A 135 -15.75 1.09 24.24
N HIS A 136 -15.90 1.90 25.30
CA HIS A 136 -16.18 3.33 25.13
C HIS A 136 -15.05 4.04 24.38
N MET A 137 -13.80 3.77 24.74
CA MET A 137 -12.64 4.36 24.07
C MET A 137 -12.59 3.99 22.58
N ARG A 138 -12.88 2.71 22.26
CA ARG A 138 -13.00 2.26 20.87
C ARG A 138 -14.09 2.98 20.11
N GLN A 139 -15.27 3.15 20.72
CA GLN A 139 -16.39 3.89 20.11
C GLN A 139 -16.01 5.35 19.82
N VAL A 140 -15.32 6.01 20.75
CA VAL A 140 -14.82 7.38 20.56
C VAL A 140 -13.82 7.44 19.42
N ALA A 141 -12.84 6.51 19.38
CA ALA A 141 -11.83 6.45 18.32
C ALA A 141 -12.46 6.22 16.95
N LEU A 142 -13.41 5.29 16.84
CA LEU A 142 -14.14 5.04 15.59
C LEU A 142 -14.96 6.25 15.16
N GLY A 143 -15.62 6.94 16.11
CA GLY A 143 -16.35 8.17 15.85
C GLY A 143 -15.45 9.25 15.23
N MET A 144 -14.28 9.49 15.80
CA MET A 144 -13.29 10.42 15.24
C MET A 144 -12.85 9.99 13.83
N LEU A 145 -12.49 8.72 13.65
CA LEU A 145 -12.03 8.20 12.36
C LEU A 145 -13.12 8.24 11.28
N SER A 146 -14.40 8.14 11.64
CA SER A 146 -15.50 8.19 10.68
C SER A 146 -15.62 9.53 9.97
N GLU A 147 -15.33 10.61 10.67
CA GLU A 147 -15.40 11.98 10.17
C GLU A 147 -14.07 12.47 9.58
N TRP A 148 -12.98 11.77 9.87
CA TRP A 148 -11.65 12.15 9.42
C TRP A 148 -11.52 12.05 7.89
N ASN A 149 -11.04 13.11 7.27
CA ASN A 149 -10.83 13.19 5.82
C ASN A 149 -9.54 12.52 5.31
N GLY A 150 -8.69 12.02 6.23
CA GLY A 150 -7.39 11.44 5.91
C GLY A 150 -6.22 12.43 5.96
N GLU A 151 -6.47 13.69 6.32
CA GLU A 151 -5.41 14.69 6.46
C GLU A 151 -4.52 14.38 7.66
N MET A 152 -3.19 14.29 7.44
CA MET A 152 -2.20 14.01 8.47
C MET A 152 -1.81 15.30 9.19
N ASN A 153 -2.75 15.83 9.98
CA ASN A 153 -2.56 17.05 10.75
C ASN A 153 -2.02 16.70 12.14
N GLU A 154 -0.85 17.25 12.48
CA GLU A 154 -0.17 16.98 13.75
C GLU A 154 -0.91 17.44 15.01
N HIS A 155 -1.93 18.29 14.84
CA HIS A 155 -2.74 18.81 15.93
C HIS A 155 -4.04 18.03 16.19
N LEU A 156 -4.31 16.99 15.38
CA LEU A 156 -5.50 16.15 15.46
C LEU A 156 -5.14 14.72 15.93
N PRO A 157 -6.01 14.07 16.72
CA PRO A 157 -5.75 12.71 17.20
C PRO A 157 -5.93 11.63 16.13
N GLU A 158 -6.77 11.84 15.12
CA GLU A 158 -7.16 10.85 14.12
C GLU A 158 -5.97 10.24 13.36
N PRO A 159 -4.95 11.02 12.92
CA PRO A 159 -3.78 10.45 12.27
C PRO A 159 -3.03 9.46 13.16
N LEU A 160 -2.88 9.79 14.44
CA LEU A 160 -2.19 8.91 15.41
C LEU A 160 -2.98 7.63 15.65
N ILE A 161 -4.29 7.75 15.87
CA ILE A 161 -5.18 6.61 16.07
C ILE A 161 -5.14 5.67 14.85
N ALA A 162 -5.29 6.21 13.64
CA ALA A 162 -5.28 5.43 12.41
C ALA A 162 -3.94 4.70 12.22
N GLU A 163 -2.81 5.37 12.44
CA GLU A 163 -1.49 4.79 12.25
C GLU A 163 -1.17 3.74 13.31
N ALA A 164 -1.51 3.99 14.58
CA ALA A 164 -1.34 3.03 15.67
C ALA A 164 -2.16 1.77 15.42
N TRP A 165 -3.44 1.93 15.07
CA TRP A 165 -4.30 0.80 14.74
C TRP A 165 -3.77 -0.04 13.58
N MET A 166 -3.36 0.59 12.47
CA MET A 166 -2.82 -0.14 11.32
C MET A 166 -1.52 -0.87 11.65
N ARG A 167 -0.66 -0.31 12.51
CA ARG A 167 0.56 -0.98 12.97
C ARG A 167 0.27 -2.18 13.85
N ALA A 168 -0.61 -2.02 14.84
CA ALA A 168 -1.02 -3.11 15.71
C ALA A 168 -1.69 -4.23 14.90
N LEU A 169 -2.57 -3.87 13.95
CA LEU A 169 -3.21 -4.83 13.05
C LEU A 169 -2.20 -5.57 12.18
N MET A 170 -1.26 -4.86 11.57
CA MET A 170 -0.22 -5.48 10.74
C MET A 170 0.62 -6.48 11.53
N ASP A 171 1.03 -6.10 12.75
CA ASP A 171 1.81 -6.99 13.62
C ASP A 171 1.00 -8.25 13.97
N ARG A 172 -0.26 -8.10 14.32
CA ARG A 172 -1.12 -9.24 14.66
C ARG A 172 -1.36 -10.18 13.48
N LEU A 173 -1.50 -9.63 12.27
CA LEU A 173 -1.67 -10.43 11.05
C LEU A 173 -0.45 -11.27 10.68
N ILE A 174 0.76 -10.90 11.10
CA ILE A 174 1.98 -11.59 10.65
C ILE A 174 2.75 -12.28 11.77
N ARG A 175 2.46 -11.98 13.03
CA ARG A 175 3.29 -12.39 14.17
C ARG A 175 3.33 -13.89 14.37
N ASP A 176 2.22 -14.56 14.26
CA ASP A 176 2.12 -15.99 14.49
C ASP A 176 2.66 -16.83 13.32
N GLU A 177 2.47 -16.39 12.08
CA GLU A 177 3.03 -17.09 10.90
C GLU A 177 4.53 -16.87 10.75
N LEU A 178 5.02 -15.67 11.05
CA LEU A 178 6.42 -15.32 10.84
C LEU A 178 7.28 -15.45 12.09
N GLY A 179 6.68 -15.53 13.29
CA GLY A 179 7.43 -15.58 14.54
C GLY A 179 8.44 -14.42 14.65
N ALA A 180 9.68 -14.71 14.99
CA ALA A 180 10.73 -13.70 15.11
C ALA A 180 11.04 -12.96 13.79
N MET A 181 10.69 -13.52 12.65
CA MET A 181 10.87 -12.83 11.36
C MET A 181 9.93 -11.63 11.20
N ALA A 182 8.81 -11.58 11.91
CA ALA A 182 7.87 -10.46 11.87
C ALA A 182 8.55 -9.12 12.19
N ASP A 183 9.60 -9.12 13.03
CA ASP A 183 10.36 -7.91 13.39
C ASP A 183 11.08 -7.26 12.19
N SER A 184 11.23 -8.00 11.09
CA SER A 184 11.77 -7.48 9.83
C SER A 184 10.72 -6.76 8.97
N PHE A 185 9.43 -6.85 9.32
CA PHE A 185 8.30 -6.29 8.57
C PHE A 185 7.62 -5.17 9.36
N THR A 186 8.39 -4.14 9.72
CA THR A 186 7.94 -3.01 10.55
C THR A 186 7.09 -1.98 9.80
N GLN A 187 7.05 -2.06 8.47
CA GLN A 187 6.27 -1.13 7.66
C GLN A 187 4.87 -1.69 7.40
N VAL A 188 3.85 -0.86 7.61
CA VAL A 188 2.48 -1.20 7.22
C VAL A 188 2.42 -1.42 5.72
N SER A 189 1.87 -2.56 5.30
CA SER A 189 1.62 -2.87 3.90
C SER A 189 0.12 -2.79 3.60
N PRO A 190 -0.37 -1.67 3.05
CA PRO A 190 -1.80 -1.48 2.77
C PRO A 190 -2.36 -2.52 1.82
N VAL A 191 -1.58 -2.90 0.80
CA VAL A 191 -1.99 -3.91 -0.18
C VAL A 191 -2.11 -5.29 0.47
N PHE A 192 -1.24 -5.63 1.42
CA PHE A 192 -1.36 -6.89 2.16
C PHE A 192 -2.64 -6.89 3.01
N ILE A 193 -2.87 -5.87 3.83
CA ILE A 193 -4.08 -5.74 4.65
C ILE A 193 -5.34 -5.82 3.77
N GLU A 194 -5.38 -5.06 2.67
CA GLU A 194 -6.52 -5.10 1.75
C GLU A 194 -6.78 -6.51 1.20
N ARG A 195 -5.73 -7.24 0.80
CA ARG A 195 -5.86 -8.61 0.28
C ARG A 195 -6.36 -9.59 1.33
N VAL A 196 -5.92 -9.45 2.58
CA VAL A 196 -6.40 -10.25 3.70
C VAL A 196 -7.89 -10.02 3.93
N TYR A 197 -8.31 -8.77 4.08
CA TYR A 197 -9.71 -8.42 4.34
C TYR A 197 -10.66 -8.69 3.17
N ARG A 198 -10.15 -8.68 1.94
CA ARG A 198 -10.92 -9.10 0.75
C ARG A 198 -10.81 -10.60 0.45
N ASN A 199 -10.15 -11.35 1.29
CA ASN A 199 -9.91 -12.79 1.12
C ASN A 199 -9.35 -13.17 -0.26
N VAL A 200 -8.41 -12.39 -0.78
CA VAL A 200 -7.82 -12.65 -2.09
C VAL A 200 -6.98 -13.93 -2.04
N ALA A 201 -7.41 -14.94 -2.78
CA ALA A 201 -6.76 -16.27 -2.82
C ALA A 201 -6.67 -16.97 -1.45
N GLY A 202 -7.66 -16.77 -0.59
CA GLY A 202 -7.69 -17.38 0.75
C GLY A 202 -6.89 -16.63 1.81
N ALA A 203 -6.48 -15.40 1.53
CA ALA A 203 -5.61 -14.63 2.42
C ALA A 203 -6.26 -14.27 3.77
N SER A 204 -7.58 -14.39 3.95
CA SER A 204 -8.23 -14.20 5.26
C SER A 204 -7.76 -15.21 6.32
N ALA A 205 -7.12 -16.31 5.92
CA ALA A 205 -6.48 -17.24 6.84
C ALA A 205 -5.43 -16.59 7.75
N TRP A 206 -4.84 -15.47 7.33
CA TRP A 206 -3.91 -14.68 8.16
C TRP A 206 -4.57 -13.98 9.36
N CYS A 207 -5.89 -14.04 9.47
CA CYS A 207 -6.60 -13.49 10.62
C CYS A 207 -6.73 -14.48 11.77
N ASP A 208 -6.53 -15.78 11.53
CA ASP A 208 -6.60 -16.82 12.53
C ASP A 208 -5.26 -16.95 13.25
N VAL A 209 -5.25 -16.78 14.55
CA VAL A 209 -4.02 -16.89 15.37
C VAL A 209 -3.76 -18.37 15.67
N ILE A 210 -2.76 -18.95 15.00
CA ILE A 210 -2.44 -20.39 15.03
C ILE A 210 -2.28 -20.93 16.47
N GLN A 211 -1.77 -20.12 17.40
CA GLN A 211 -1.58 -20.51 18.80
C GLN A 211 -2.84 -20.35 19.67
N SER A 212 -3.90 -19.76 19.13
CA SER A 212 -5.17 -19.62 19.82
C SER A 212 -5.98 -20.91 19.79
N ALA A 213 -6.80 -21.12 20.82
CA ALA A 213 -7.78 -22.21 20.86
C ALA A 213 -9.10 -21.84 20.15
N VAL A 214 -9.24 -20.60 19.76
CA VAL A 214 -10.42 -20.04 19.08
C VAL A 214 -9.98 -19.61 17.69
N VAL A 215 -10.84 -19.83 16.71
CA VAL A 215 -10.62 -19.31 15.35
C VAL A 215 -11.06 -17.85 15.32
N GLU A 216 -10.12 -16.94 15.14
CA GLU A 216 -10.38 -15.52 15.04
C GLU A 216 -10.81 -15.13 13.63
N SER A 217 -11.77 -14.21 13.57
CA SER A 217 -12.11 -13.51 12.32
C SER A 217 -11.25 -12.28 12.13
N CYS A 218 -11.20 -11.75 10.91
CA CYS A 218 -10.52 -10.48 10.64
C CYS A 218 -11.12 -9.32 11.45
N SER A 219 -12.42 -9.34 11.72
CA SER A 219 -13.08 -8.37 12.60
C SER A 219 -12.61 -8.48 14.05
N ASP A 220 -12.36 -9.69 14.55
CA ASP A 220 -11.82 -9.88 15.90
C ASP A 220 -10.41 -9.28 16.00
N LEU A 221 -9.55 -9.55 15.02
CA LEU A 221 -8.22 -8.95 14.97
C LEU A 221 -8.27 -7.44 14.88
N SER A 222 -9.16 -6.88 14.04
CA SER A 222 -9.36 -5.44 13.95
C SER A 222 -9.71 -4.83 15.30
N ARG A 223 -10.67 -5.45 16.00
CA ARG A 223 -11.13 -4.98 17.32
C ARG A 223 -10.00 -5.03 18.34
N ILE A 224 -9.30 -6.16 18.44
CA ILE A 224 -8.20 -6.33 19.39
C ILE A 224 -7.06 -5.33 19.08
N ALA A 225 -6.73 -5.15 17.81
CA ALA A 225 -5.69 -4.21 17.40
C ALA A 225 -6.05 -2.74 17.68
N LEU A 226 -7.34 -2.39 17.70
CA LEU A 226 -7.80 -1.04 18.05
C LEU A 226 -7.84 -0.83 19.56
N ASP A 227 -8.02 -1.91 20.33
CA ASP A 227 -8.01 -1.87 21.80
C ASP A 227 -6.59 -1.77 22.39
N ASP A 228 -5.54 -2.18 21.62
CA ASP A 228 -4.12 -2.06 21.99
C ASP A 228 -3.63 -0.59 22.01
#